data_a8b2b805c54bf92d3ff526c34d1026af
#
_entry.id   a8b2b805c54bf92d3ff526c34d1026af
#
_cell.length_a   1.000
_cell.length_b   1.000
_cell.length_c   1.000
_cell.angle_alpha   90.00
_cell.angle_beta   90.00
_cell.angle_gamma   90.00
#
_symmetry.space_group_name_H-M   'P 1'
#
loop_
_entity.id
_entity.type
_entity.pdbx_description
1 polymer ?
#
loop_
_entity_poly.entity_id
_entity_poly.type
_entity_poly.pdbx_seq_one_letter_code
_entity_poly.pdbx_strand_id
1 'polypeptide(L)'
;MGTIDFNSKKGFICDMDGVIYHGNIILPGVREFISWLNDEGKEYLFLTNNSGYTPRELRQKLGRMGLDVPECHFYTSALATAAFLREQSPGCSVYAIGEAGLLNALYEAGCTMNDVNPDYVVVGEGRTYSLDTLTKA
;
A
#
# COMPACT_ATOMS: atom_id res chain seq x y z
N MET A 1 -3.56 -4.03 -34.14
CA MET A 1 -3.65 -3.91 -32.66
C MET A 1 -5.04 -3.40 -32.34
N GLY A 2 -5.87 -4.19 -31.67
CA GLY A 2 -7.21 -3.73 -31.27
C GLY A 2 -7.12 -2.59 -30.26
N THR A 3 -7.87 -1.54 -30.48
CA THR A 3 -8.00 -0.42 -29.54
C THR A 3 -8.70 -0.94 -28.28
N ILE A 4 -8.07 -0.80 -27.11
CA ILE A 4 -8.70 -1.16 -25.84
C ILE A 4 -9.82 -0.17 -25.56
N ASP A 5 -11.05 -0.67 -25.46
CA ASP A 5 -12.18 0.15 -25.03
C ASP A 5 -12.20 0.22 -23.50
N PHE A 6 -11.67 1.31 -22.95
CA PHE A 6 -11.65 1.56 -21.51
C PHE A 6 -13.05 1.81 -20.93
N ASN A 7 -14.00 2.31 -21.72
CA ASN A 7 -15.36 2.55 -21.26
C ASN A 7 -16.10 1.26 -20.89
N SER A 8 -15.76 0.15 -21.57
CA SER A 8 -16.33 -1.18 -21.27
C SER A 8 -15.80 -1.81 -19.98
N LYS A 9 -14.69 -1.29 -19.43
CA LYS A 9 -14.09 -1.84 -18.21
C LYS A 9 -14.83 -1.35 -16.97
N LYS A 10 -15.00 -2.23 -16.00
CA LYS A 10 -15.71 -1.94 -14.74
C LYS A 10 -14.76 -1.46 -13.64
N GLY A 11 -13.51 -1.91 -13.68
CA GLY A 11 -12.54 -1.58 -12.66
C GLY A 11 -11.12 -1.43 -13.19
N PHE A 12 -10.31 -0.70 -12.44
CA PHE A 12 -8.94 -0.36 -12.77
C PHE A 12 -8.02 -0.60 -11.59
N ILE A 13 -6.89 -1.23 -11.85
CA ILE A 13 -5.80 -1.35 -10.89
C ILE A 13 -4.62 -0.57 -11.47
N CYS A 14 -4.11 0.39 -10.72
CA CYS A 14 -3.04 1.27 -11.15
C CYS A 14 -1.89 1.24 -10.15
N ASP A 15 -0.66 1.17 -10.66
CA ASP A 15 0.52 1.45 -9.87
C ASP A 15 0.57 2.94 -9.49
N MET A 16 1.35 3.29 -8.47
CA MET A 16 1.39 4.67 -7.96
C MET A 16 2.66 5.41 -8.38
N ASP A 17 3.83 4.89 -8.03
CA ASP A 17 5.10 5.57 -8.29
C ASP A 17 5.45 5.55 -9.78
N GLY A 18 5.59 6.73 -10.39
CA GLY A 18 5.83 6.87 -11.82
C GLY A 18 4.58 6.71 -12.70
N VAL A 19 3.39 6.44 -12.14
CA VAL A 19 2.11 6.32 -12.85
C VAL A 19 1.11 7.39 -12.39
N ILE A 20 0.94 7.55 -11.11
CA ILE A 20 0.05 8.57 -10.52
C ILE A 20 0.85 9.84 -10.19
N TYR A 21 2.03 9.68 -9.63
CA TYR A 21 2.93 10.78 -9.29
C TYR A 21 4.41 10.38 -9.50
N HIS A 22 5.27 11.38 -9.59
CA HIS A 22 6.71 11.22 -9.48
C HIS A 22 7.24 12.21 -8.43
N GLY A 23 7.90 11.70 -7.39
CA GLY A 23 8.28 12.51 -6.23
C GLY A 23 7.06 13.14 -5.54
N ASN A 24 6.92 14.46 -5.66
CA ASN A 24 5.80 15.23 -5.11
C ASN A 24 4.94 15.91 -6.20
N ILE A 25 4.98 15.40 -7.43
CA ILE A 25 4.28 15.99 -8.57
C ILE A 25 3.33 14.95 -9.15
N ILE A 26 2.05 15.31 -9.25
CA ILE A 26 1.04 14.51 -9.97
C ILE A 26 1.36 14.53 -11.46
N LEU A 27 1.31 13.37 -12.10
CA LEU A 27 1.58 13.27 -13.53
C LEU A 27 0.43 13.89 -14.36
N PRO A 28 0.72 14.41 -15.54
CA PRO A 28 -0.29 14.94 -16.45
C PRO A 28 -1.37 13.90 -16.77
N GLY A 29 -2.64 14.33 -16.80
CA GLY A 29 -3.78 13.47 -17.11
C GLY A 29 -4.34 12.66 -15.93
N VAL A 30 -3.62 12.58 -14.79
CA VAL A 30 -4.06 11.79 -13.64
C VAL A 30 -5.31 12.38 -12.98
N ARG A 31 -5.41 13.72 -12.90
CA ARG A 31 -6.59 14.37 -12.31
C ARG A 31 -7.83 14.09 -13.13
N GLU A 32 -7.71 14.23 -14.43
CA GLU A 32 -8.77 13.96 -15.40
C GLU A 32 -9.17 12.49 -15.37
N PHE A 33 -8.20 11.58 -15.27
CA PHE A 33 -8.45 10.15 -15.17
C PHE A 33 -9.23 9.79 -13.89
N ILE A 34 -8.84 10.32 -12.74
CA ILE A 34 -9.55 10.06 -11.46
C ILE A 34 -10.95 10.67 -11.49
N SER A 35 -11.11 11.89 -12.04
CA SER A 35 -12.43 12.48 -12.24
C SER A 35 -13.32 11.58 -13.09
N TRP A 36 -12.81 11.13 -14.22
CA TRP A 36 -13.51 10.20 -15.08
C TRP A 36 -13.91 8.89 -14.38
N LEU A 37 -13.00 8.29 -13.59
CA LEU A 37 -13.32 7.08 -12.81
C LEU A 37 -14.49 7.30 -11.86
N ASN A 38 -14.51 8.43 -11.16
CA ASN A 38 -15.55 8.78 -10.22
C ASN A 38 -16.89 9.10 -10.93
N ASP A 39 -16.83 9.87 -12.02
CA ASP A 39 -18.01 10.31 -12.78
C ASP A 39 -18.72 9.12 -13.46
N GLU A 40 -17.94 8.15 -13.95
CA GLU A 40 -18.44 6.91 -14.57
C GLU A 40 -18.75 5.79 -13.55
N GLY A 41 -18.55 6.04 -12.26
CA GLY A 41 -18.77 5.04 -11.21
C GLY A 41 -17.90 3.78 -11.37
N LYS A 42 -16.66 3.95 -11.84
CA LYS A 42 -15.71 2.84 -12.03
C LYS A 42 -15.09 2.46 -10.69
N GLU A 43 -14.94 1.16 -10.44
CA GLU A 43 -14.14 0.68 -9.35
C GLU A 43 -12.65 0.90 -9.64
N TYR A 44 -11.88 1.36 -8.66
CA TYR A 44 -10.43 1.48 -8.85
C TYR A 44 -9.64 1.25 -7.59
N LEU A 45 -8.40 0.81 -7.77
CA LEU A 45 -7.46 0.55 -6.70
C LEU A 45 -6.07 1.01 -7.11
N PHE A 46 -5.42 1.76 -6.24
CA PHE A 46 -4.02 2.13 -6.37
C PHE A 46 -3.17 1.13 -5.61
N LEU A 47 -2.34 0.41 -6.35
CA LEU A 47 -1.38 -0.54 -5.81
C LEU A 47 -0.02 0.14 -5.65
N THR A 48 0.65 -0.15 -4.54
CA THR A 48 2.05 0.24 -4.35
C THR A 48 2.83 -0.87 -3.66
N ASN A 49 4.04 -1.10 -4.13
CA ASN A 49 5.01 -1.97 -3.45
C ASN A 49 5.62 -1.31 -2.21
N ASN A 50 5.38 -0.02 -1.99
CA ASN A 50 5.82 0.67 -0.79
C ASN A 50 5.04 0.18 0.43
N SER A 51 5.74 -0.36 1.43
CA SER A 51 5.18 -0.82 2.69
C SER A 51 5.28 0.22 3.82
N GLY A 52 5.93 1.35 3.56
CA GLY A 52 6.24 2.35 4.60
C GLY A 52 5.05 3.23 4.98
N TYR A 53 4.12 3.45 4.06
CA TYR A 53 2.97 4.33 4.28
C TYR A 53 1.70 3.55 4.56
N THR A 54 0.90 4.09 5.49
CA THR A 54 -0.50 3.69 5.66
C THR A 54 -1.38 4.30 4.54
N PRO A 55 -2.58 3.74 4.25
CA PRO A 55 -3.54 4.36 3.33
C PRO A 55 -3.87 5.82 3.68
N ARG A 56 -3.96 6.13 4.97
CA ARG A 56 -4.16 7.49 5.48
C ARG A 56 -3.03 8.44 5.10
N GLU A 57 -1.79 8.02 5.25
CA GLU A 57 -0.62 8.82 4.86
C GLU A 57 -0.52 9.00 3.36
N LEU A 58 -0.89 7.98 2.57
CA LEU A 58 -0.99 8.08 1.11
C LEU A 58 -2.06 9.09 0.69
N ARG A 59 -3.24 9.06 1.30
CA ARG A 59 -4.28 10.07 1.10
C ARG A 59 -3.77 11.47 1.41
N GLN A 60 -3.10 11.65 2.55
CA GLN A 60 -2.50 12.94 2.93
C GLN A 60 -1.42 13.39 1.94
N LYS A 61 -0.58 12.46 1.47
CA LYS A 61 0.45 12.76 0.47
C LYS A 61 -0.17 13.27 -0.83
N LEU A 62 -1.16 12.54 -1.36
CA LEU A 62 -1.88 12.97 -2.57
C LEU A 62 -2.65 14.28 -2.35
N GLY A 63 -3.26 14.46 -1.18
CA GLY A 63 -3.97 15.68 -0.81
C GLY A 63 -3.07 16.92 -0.83
N ARG A 64 -1.82 16.81 -0.36
CA ARG A 64 -0.82 17.90 -0.47
C ARG A 64 -0.47 18.24 -1.92
N MET A 65 -0.60 17.30 -2.82
CA MET A 65 -0.43 17.49 -4.26
C MET A 65 -1.73 17.94 -4.96
N GLY A 66 -2.81 18.16 -4.17
CA GLY A 66 -4.10 18.62 -4.65
C GLY A 66 -4.96 17.52 -5.30
N LEU A 67 -4.80 16.28 -4.86
CA LEU A 67 -5.59 15.14 -5.32
C LEU A 67 -6.21 14.43 -4.11
N ASP A 68 -7.54 14.52 -3.96
CA ASP A 68 -8.26 13.83 -2.89
C ASP A 68 -8.72 12.46 -3.36
N VAL A 69 -8.19 11.42 -2.74
CA VAL A 69 -8.52 10.02 -3.01
C VAL A 69 -8.82 9.36 -1.67
N PRO A 70 -9.99 8.75 -1.48
CA PRO A 70 -10.34 8.04 -0.24
C PRO A 70 -9.37 6.90 0.09
N GLU A 71 -9.20 6.63 1.38
CA GLU A 71 -8.25 5.61 1.89
C GLU A 71 -8.53 4.20 1.37
N CYS A 72 -9.81 3.88 1.10
CA CYS A 72 -10.23 2.57 0.58
C CYS A 72 -9.70 2.25 -0.83
N HIS A 73 -9.20 3.24 -1.56
CA HIS A 73 -8.62 3.06 -2.89
C HIS A 73 -7.13 2.76 -2.88
N PHE A 74 -6.49 2.62 -1.69
CA PHE A 74 -5.07 2.29 -1.60
C PHE A 74 -4.87 0.87 -1.10
N TYR A 75 -4.01 0.13 -1.78
CA TYR A 75 -3.58 -1.20 -1.36
C TYR A 75 -2.05 -1.30 -1.44
N THR A 76 -1.43 -1.47 -0.28
CA THR A 76 0.03 -1.49 -0.14
C THR A 76 0.54 -2.92 0.01
N SER A 77 1.83 -3.13 -0.25
CA SER A 77 2.47 -4.42 0.05
C SER A 77 2.36 -4.81 1.53
N ALA A 78 2.31 -3.82 2.43
CA ALA A 78 2.07 -4.06 3.86
C ALA A 78 0.70 -4.67 4.12
N LEU A 79 -0.36 -4.14 3.51
CA LEU A 79 -1.71 -4.68 3.60
C LEU A 79 -1.82 -6.08 3.01
N ALA A 80 -1.15 -6.32 1.87
CA ALA A 80 -1.10 -7.64 1.24
C ALA A 80 -0.42 -8.67 2.14
N THR A 81 0.72 -8.31 2.75
CA THR A 81 1.45 -9.17 3.69
C THR A 81 0.61 -9.47 4.93
N ALA A 82 -0.01 -8.46 5.50
CA ALA A 82 -0.86 -8.62 6.68
C ALA A 82 -2.09 -9.50 6.39
N ALA A 83 -2.73 -9.33 5.23
CA ALA A 83 -3.83 -10.19 4.79
C ALA A 83 -3.39 -11.63 4.61
N PHE A 84 -2.24 -11.86 3.97
CA PHE A 84 -1.65 -13.19 3.81
C PHE A 84 -1.41 -13.88 5.16
N LEU A 85 -0.78 -13.20 6.11
CA LEU A 85 -0.51 -13.80 7.43
C LEU A 85 -1.80 -14.08 8.20
N ARG A 86 -2.79 -13.20 8.14
CA ARG A 86 -4.10 -13.42 8.76
C ARG A 86 -4.81 -14.66 8.23
N GLU A 87 -4.66 -14.95 6.93
CA GLU A 87 -5.26 -16.14 6.31
C GLU A 87 -4.47 -17.41 6.61
N GLN A 88 -3.12 -17.34 6.59
CA GLN A 88 -2.27 -18.51 6.80
C GLN A 88 -2.18 -18.91 8.28
N SER A 89 -2.08 -17.94 9.17
CA SER A 89 -1.84 -18.16 10.60
C SER A 89 -2.49 -17.07 11.44
N PRO A 90 -3.81 -17.11 11.64
CA PRO A 90 -4.52 -16.10 12.43
C PRO A 90 -3.93 -15.91 13.82
N GLY A 91 -3.64 -14.66 14.19
CA GLY A 91 -3.07 -14.33 15.50
C GLY A 91 -1.60 -14.70 15.69
N CYS A 92 -0.86 -14.97 14.61
CA CYS A 92 0.56 -15.29 14.66
C CYS A 92 1.41 -14.21 15.32
N SER A 93 2.56 -14.62 15.86
CA SER A 93 3.59 -13.70 16.35
C SER A 93 4.58 -13.35 15.23
N VAL A 94 4.97 -12.08 15.17
CA VAL A 94 5.85 -11.59 14.11
C VAL A 94 6.99 -10.74 14.68
N TYR A 95 8.20 -10.95 14.17
CA TYR A 95 9.27 -9.97 14.28
C TYR A 95 9.26 -9.13 13.00
N ALA A 96 8.91 -7.87 13.11
CA ALA A 96 8.74 -6.99 11.96
C ALA A 96 9.81 -5.90 11.92
N ILE A 97 10.44 -5.76 10.76
CA ILE A 97 11.39 -4.68 10.44
C ILE A 97 10.78 -3.86 9.30
N GLY A 98 10.47 -2.60 9.55
CA GLY A 98 9.87 -1.71 8.56
C GLY A 98 9.32 -0.43 9.19
N GLU A 99 8.69 0.37 8.38
CA GLU A 99 8.08 1.64 8.78
C GLU A 99 6.65 1.44 9.33
N ALA A 100 6.04 2.55 9.73
CA ALA A 100 4.71 2.57 10.36
C ALA A 100 3.61 1.88 9.54
N GLY A 101 3.66 1.96 8.22
CA GLY A 101 2.68 1.31 7.34
C GLY A 101 2.63 -0.20 7.53
N LEU A 102 3.80 -0.85 7.60
CA LEU A 102 3.88 -2.30 7.83
C LEU A 102 3.43 -2.67 9.25
N LEU A 103 3.96 -1.97 10.25
CA LEU A 103 3.64 -2.27 11.65
C LEU A 103 2.15 -2.12 11.93
N ASN A 104 1.53 -1.07 11.40
CA ASN A 104 0.10 -0.84 11.56
C ASN A 104 -0.74 -1.94 10.87
N ALA A 105 -0.39 -2.30 9.63
CA ALA A 105 -1.10 -3.34 8.89
C ALA A 105 -1.06 -4.70 9.61
N LEU A 106 0.09 -5.09 10.14
CA LEU A 106 0.25 -6.32 10.91
C LEU A 106 -0.54 -6.28 12.21
N TYR A 107 -0.52 -5.16 12.92
CA TYR A 107 -1.28 -4.98 14.16
C TYR A 107 -2.80 -5.08 13.91
N GLU A 108 -3.32 -4.41 12.89
CA GLU A 108 -4.74 -4.47 12.51
C GLU A 108 -5.17 -5.86 12.01
N ALA A 109 -4.25 -6.62 11.45
CA ALA A 109 -4.49 -8.02 11.07
C ALA A 109 -4.51 -8.98 12.27
N GLY A 110 -4.22 -8.50 13.49
CA GLY A 110 -4.22 -9.29 14.71
C GLY A 110 -2.90 -10.01 15.00
N CYS A 111 -1.82 -9.64 14.32
CA CYS A 111 -0.50 -10.18 14.63
C CYS A 111 0.04 -9.62 15.95
N THR A 112 0.77 -10.43 16.70
CA THR A 112 1.46 -10.01 17.92
C THR A 112 2.93 -9.74 17.63
N MET A 113 3.44 -8.57 18.05
CA MET A 113 4.87 -8.26 17.89
C MET A 113 5.69 -9.06 18.91
N ASN A 114 6.67 -9.82 18.43
CA ASN A 114 7.53 -10.67 19.25
C ASN A 114 8.93 -10.74 18.63
N ASP A 115 9.95 -10.43 19.41
CA ASP A 115 11.36 -10.48 18.99
C ASP A 115 12.11 -11.70 19.54
N VAL A 116 11.39 -12.57 20.26
CA VAL A 116 11.93 -13.81 20.82
C VAL A 116 11.15 -15.01 20.28
N ASN A 117 11.73 -15.71 19.32
CA ASN A 117 11.11 -16.87 18.67
C ASN A 117 9.73 -16.56 18.04
N PRO A 118 9.65 -15.62 17.10
CA PRO A 118 8.42 -15.31 16.39
C PRO A 118 8.04 -16.44 15.42
N ASP A 119 6.75 -16.53 15.07
CA ASP A 119 6.28 -17.47 14.03
C ASP A 119 6.76 -17.04 12.65
N TYR A 120 6.85 -15.70 12.43
CA TYR A 120 7.32 -15.13 11.16
C TYR A 120 8.25 -13.95 11.39
N VAL A 121 9.21 -13.81 10.48
CA VAL A 121 10.01 -12.58 10.32
C VAL A 121 9.50 -11.85 9.08
N VAL A 122 9.15 -10.58 9.25
CA VAL A 122 8.59 -9.74 8.18
C VAL A 122 9.49 -8.53 7.97
N VAL A 123 10.05 -8.41 6.78
CA VAL A 123 10.92 -7.29 6.41
C VAL A 123 10.23 -6.46 5.32
N GLY A 124 9.92 -5.22 5.65
CA GLY A 124 9.36 -4.24 4.73
C GLY A 124 10.37 -3.17 4.35
N GLU A 125 9.92 -2.22 3.56
CA GLU A 125 10.72 -1.04 3.22
C GLU A 125 10.98 -0.18 4.45
N GLY A 126 12.20 0.30 4.61
CA GLY A 126 12.60 1.17 5.71
C GLY A 126 13.88 1.92 5.39
N ARG A 127 14.06 3.05 6.06
CA ARG A 127 15.23 3.91 5.89
C ARG A 127 16.32 3.68 6.94
N THR A 128 15.99 2.98 8.01
CA THR A 128 16.86 2.81 9.18
C THR A 128 16.98 1.34 9.55
N TYR A 129 17.68 0.57 8.72
CA TYR A 129 18.10 -0.77 9.11
C TYR A 129 19.36 -0.67 9.97
N SER A 130 19.30 -1.23 11.17
CA SER A 130 20.51 -1.44 11.98
C SER A 130 21.05 -2.84 11.81
N LEU A 131 22.34 -3.03 12.00
CA LEU A 131 22.95 -4.35 11.98
C LEU A 131 22.32 -5.28 13.05
N ASP A 132 21.97 -4.71 14.20
CA ASP A 132 21.34 -5.44 15.30
C ASP A 132 19.93 -5.96 14.91
N THR A 133 19.12 -5.15 14.22
CA THR A 133 17.80 -5.59 13.77
C THR A 133 17.88 -6.67 12.71
N LEU A 134 18.85 -6.57 11.79
CA LEU A 134 19.07 -7.58 10.76
C LEU A 134 19.67 -8.86 11.33
N THR A 135 20.50 -8.79 12.37
CA THR A 135 21.08 -9.98 13.00
C THR A 135 20.03 -10.77 13.80
N LYS A 136 19.00 -10.09 14.32
CA LYS A 136 17.88 -10.76 14.98
C LYS A 136 16.92 -11.44 14.01
N ALA A 137 16.79 -10.92 12.78
CA ALA A 137 15.93 -11.48 11.74
C ALA A 137 16.49 -12.79 11.18
#